data_cef93065a1906ae5b9fae18bd085376f
#
_entry.id   cef93065a1906ae5b9fae18bd085376f
#
_cell.length_a   1.000
_cell.length_b   1.000
_cell.length_c   1.000
_cell.angle_alpha   90.00
_cell.angle_beta   90.00
_cell.angle_gamma   90.00
#
_symmetry.space_group_name_H-M   'P 1'
#
loop_
_entity.id
_entity.type
_entity.pdbx_description
1 polymer ?
#
loop_
_entity_poly.entity_id
_entity_poly.type
_entity_poly.pdbx_seq_one_letter_code
_entity_poly.pdbx_strand_id
1 'polypeptide(L)'
;MKIALGIEYNGKQYCGWQRQEKVRSVQEELEKALSFVANEKIEVFCAGRTDSGVHGTGQVVHFETTAVRPEKAWAFGTNANLPDDISVSWAKVVDDEFHARFSATARRYRYILYCNKLRSAILPEGITHCHLELDEKKMHQAGQFLLGENDFSSFRAAQCQSNTP
;
A
#
# COMPACT_ATOMS: atom_id res chain seq x y z
N MET A 1 -19.72 -4.53 12.75
CA MET A 1 -18.94 -3.28 12.91
C MET A 1 -17.92 -3.17 11.78
N LYS A 2 -17.59 -1.94 11.39
CA LYS A 2 -16.58 -1.67 10.34
C LYS A 2 -15.31 -1.10 10.97
N ILE A 3 -14.16 -1.61 10.55
CA ILE A 3 -12.86 -1.24 11.11
C ILE A 3 -11.94 -0.81 9.98
N ALA A 4 -11.28 0.33 10.14
CA ALA A 4 -10.21 0.80 9.28
C ALA A 4 -8.85 0.54 9.93
N LEU A 5 -7.86 0.17 9.10
CA LEU A 5 -6.48 -0.03 9.50
C LEU A 5 -5.55 0.79 8.62
N GLY A 6 -4.48 1.32 9.23
CA GLY A 6 -3.31 1.80 8.51
C GLY A 6 -2.26 0.69 8.41
N ILE A 7 -1.79 0.41 7.19
CA ILE A 7 -0.90 -0.70 6.89
C ILE A 7 0.41 -0.17 6.31
N GLU A 8 1.51 -0.70 6.82
CA GLU A 8 2.85 -0.53 6.26
C GLU A 8 3.37 -1.88 5.79
N TYR A 9 4.05 -1.93 4.65
CA TYR A 9 4.64 -3.17 4.14
C TYR A 9 5.84 -2.94 3.23
N ASN A 10 6.79 -3.85 3.30
CA ASN A 10 7.86 -4.02 2.32
C ASN A 10 7.35 -4.94 1.20
N GLY A 11 7.07 -4.36 0.03
CA GLY A 11 6.47 -5.07 -1.10
C GLY A 11 7.43 -6.01 -1.86
N LYS A 12 8.72 -6.03 -1.53
CA LYS A 12 9.77 -6.74 -2.31
C LYS A 12 9.47 -8.22 -2.50
N GLN A 13 8.88 -8.89 -1.50
CA GLN A 13 8.58 -10.31 -1.51
C GLN A 13 7.16 -10.63 -2.00
N TYR A 14 6.43 -9.63 -2.50
CA TYR A 14 5.02 -9.76 -2.87
C TYR A 14 4.77 -9.48 -4.34
N CYS A 15 3.88 -10.26 -4.93
CA CYS A 15 3.35 -10.02 -6.27
C CYS A 15 2.27 -8.92 -6.28
N GLY A 16 2.52 -7.84 -5.53
CA GLY A 16 1.63 -6.72 -5.34
C GLY A 16 0.64 -6.89 -4.18
N TRP A 17 -0.29 -5.94 -4.10
CA TRP A 17 -1.31 -5.92 -3.06
C TRP A 17 -2.33 -7.03 -3.20
N GLN A 18 -2.94 -7.16 -4.39
CA GLN A 18 -4.12 -7.96 -4.62
C GLN A 18 -3.88 -9.47 -4.44
N ARG A 19 -4.75 -10.12 -3.66
CA ARG A 19 -4.77 -11.59 -3.55
C ARG A 19 -4.96 -12.24 -4.93
N GLN A 20 -4.11 -13.19 -5.24
CA GLN A 20 -4.11 -13.98 -6.47
C GLN A 20 -3.86 -15.45 -6.14
N GLU A 21 -4.26 -16.33 -7.03
CA GLU A 21 -3.92 -17.74 -6.89
C GLU A 21 -2.41 -17.96 -7.13
N LYS A 22 -1.81 -18.83 -6.32
CA LYS A 22 -0.42 -19.33 -6.46
C LYS A 22 0.71 -18.31 -6.24
N VAL A 23 0.43 -17.09 -5.82
CA VAL A 23 1.46 -16.10 -5.53
C VAL A 23 1.19 -15.39 -4.22
N ARG A 24 2.25 -15.04 -3.50
CA ARG A 24 2.17 -14.32 -2.22
C ARG A 24 1.77 -12.86 -2.45
N SER A 25 0.77 -12.39 -1.74
CA SER A 25 0.29 -11.01 -1.82
C SER A 25 0.09 -10.41 -0.43
N VAL A 26 0.18 -9.07 -0.33
CA VAL A 26 0.01 -8.37 0.95
C VAL A 26 -1.41 -8.58 1.51
N GLN A 27 -2.42 -8.50 0.65
CA GLN A 27 -3.82 -8.71 1.03
C GLN A 27 -4.05 -10.09 1.66
N GLU A 28 -3.48 -11.14 1.08
CA GLU A 28 -3.65 -12.51 1.57
C GLU A 28 -3.09 -12.68 2.97
N GLU A 29 -1.87 -12.20 3.24
CA GLU A 29 -1.25 -12.29 4.56
C GLU A 29 -2.03 -11.49 5.61
N LEU A 30 -2.50 -10.30 5.25
CA LEU A 30 -3.31 -9.47 6.13
C LEU A 30 -4.66 -10.13 6.45
N GLU A 31 -5.35 -10.69 5.45
CA GLU A 31 -6.63 -11.38 5.64
C GLU A 31 -6.49 -12.63 6.51
N LYS A 32 -5.39 -13.39 6.37
CA LYS A 32 -5.08 -14.54 7.24
C LYS A 32 -4.92 -14.10 8.70
N ALA A 33 -4.11 -13.07 8.95
CA ALA A 33 -3.87 -12.56 10.30
C ALA A 33 -5.14 -11.99 10.94
N LEU A 34 -5.92 -11.20 10.20
CA LEU A 34 -7.19 -10.64 10.68
C LEU A 34 -8.23 -11.73 10.94
N SER A 35 -8.32 -12.73 10.07
CA SER A 35 -9.26 -13.84 10.26
C SER A 35 -8.96 -14.65 11.51
N PHE A 36 -7.66 -14.80 11.85
CA PHE A 36 -7.25 -15.43 13.11
C PHE A 36 -7.70 -14.61 14.33
N VAL A 37 -7.48 -13.28 14.31
CA VAL A 37 -7.89 -12.38 15.41
C VAL A 37 -9.41 -12.31 15.56
N ALA A 38 -10.13 -12.27 14.45
CA ALA A 38 -11.60 -12.21 14.43
C ALA A 38 -12.23 -13.55 14.80
N ASN A 39 -11.55 -14.67 14.57
CA ASN A 39 -12.12 -16.02 14.58
C ASN A 39 -13.26 -16.18 13.58
N GLU A 40 -13.18 -15.47 12.45
CA GLU A 40 -14.09 -15.54 11.31
C GLU A 40 -13.32 -15.14 10.04
N LYS A 41 -13.87 -15.49 8.86
CA LYS A 41 -13.25 -15.11 7.59
C LYS A 41 -13.37 -13.60 7.38
N ILE A 42 -12.25 -12.91 7.21
CA ILE A 42 -12.18 -11.48 6.93
C ILE A 42 -11.75 -11.26 5.48
N GLU A 43 -12.41 -10.33 4.81
CA GLU A 43 -12.00 -9.78 3.52
C GLU A 43 -11.73 -8.29 3.68
N VAL A 44 -10.62 -7.80 3.11
CA VAL A 44 -10.21 -6.40 3.23
C VAL A 44 -10.37 -5.66 1.90
N PHE A 45 -10.78 -4.39 2.01
CA PHE A 45 -10.87 -3.44 0.90
C PHE A 45 -9.82 -2.35 1.09
N CYS A 46 -8.91 -2.18 0.13
CA CYS A 46 -7.84 -1.18 0.21
C CYS A 46 -8.20 0.13 -0.49
N ALA A 47 -7.55 1.22 -0.06
CA ALA A 47 -7.65 2.53 -0.70
C ALA A 47 -7.10 2.53 -2.13
N GLY A 48 -6.00 1.80 -2.37
CA GLY A 48 -5.41 1.66 -3.69
C GLY A 48 -4.55 0.41 -3.78
N ARG A 49 -4.66 -0.32 -4.89
CA ARG A 49 -3.79 -1.47 -5.18
C ARG A 49 -2.40 -0.97 -5.52
N THR A 50 -1.39 -1.74 -5.17
CA THR A 50 0.00 -1.53 -5.57
C THR A 50 0.49 -2.71 -6.37
N ASP A 51 1.37 -2.45 -7.32
CA ASP A 51 1.97 -3.47 -8.17
C ASP A 51 3.07 -4.24 -7.45
N SER A 52 3.59 -5.29 -8.09
CA SER A 52 4.66 -6.14 -7.57
C SER A 52 5.88 -5.31 -7.16
N GLY A 53 6.41 -5.57 -5.97
CA GLY A 53 7.58 -4.91 -5.42
C GLY A 53 7.34 -3.51 -4.83
N VAL A 54 6.17 -2.91 -4.98
CA VAL A 54 5.86 -1.58 -4.44
C VAL A 54 5.65 -1.65 -2.93
N HIS A 55 6.33 -0.77 -2.20
CA HIS A 55 6.20 -0.63 -0.76
C HIS A 55 5.01 0.26 -0.39
N GLY A 56 4.44 0.07 0.80
CA GLY A 56 3.41 0.94 1.36
C GLY A 56 3.85 1.47 2.72
N THR A 57 3.76 2.78 2.94
CA THR A 57 4.06 3.40 4.25
C THR A 57 2.82 3.95 4.93
N GLY A 58 1.64 3.77 4.35
CA GLY A 58 0.38 4.31 4.86
C GLY A 58 -0.80 3.90 4.00
N GLN A 59 -0.84 2.64 3.58
CA GLN A 59 -2.02 2.05 2.93
C GLN A 59 -3.16 2.00 3.94
N VAL A 60 -4.34 2.44 3.52
CA VAL A 60 -5.55 2.33 4.33
C VAL A 60 -6.42 1.19 3.79
N VAL A 61 -6.88 0.34 4.70
CA VAL A 61 -7.85 -0.70 4.40
C VAL A 61 -9.04 -0.61 5.34
N HIS A 62 -10.16 -1.22 4.98
CA HIS A 62 -11.25 -1.50 5.91
C HIS A 62 -11.77 -2.91 5.72
N PHE A 63 -12.42 -3.41 6.74
CA PHE A 63 -13.15 -4.67 6.73
C PHE A 63 -14.37 -4.61 7.64
N GLU A 64 -15.27 -5.54 7.46
CA GLU A 64 -16.44 -5.74 8.32
C GLU A 64 -16.27 -7.00 9.16
N THR A 65 -16.75 -6.95 10.41
CA THR A 65 -16.65 -8.07 11.34
C THR A 65 -17.81 -8.08 12.33
N THR A 66 -18.19 -9.27 12.76
CA THR A 66 -19.12 -9.49 13.89
C THR A 66 -18.37 -9.60 15.22
N ALA A 67 -17.06 -9.87 15.18
CA ALA A 67 -16.22 -10.04 16.35
C ALA A 67 -16.06 -8.72 17.11
N VAL A 68 -16.40 -8.73 18.39
CA VAL A 68 -16.23 -7.59 19.30
C VAL A 68 -14.85 -7.68 19.94
N ARG A 69 -13.95 -6.76 19.59
CA ARG A 69 -12.59 -6.63 20.13
C ARG A 69 -12.28 -5.16 20.39
N PRO A 70 -11.46 -4.83 21.41
CA PRO A 70 -10.94 -3.47 21.57
C PRO A 70 -10.08 -3.07 20.34
N GLU A 71 -10.08 -1.80 19.97
CA GLU A 71 -9.29 -1.28 18.82
C GLU A 71 -7.80 -1.72 18.89
N LYS A 72 -7.21 -1.67 20.09
CA LYS A 72 -5.84 -2.12 20.31
C LYS A 72 -5.62 -3.59 19.97
N ALA A 73 -6.60 -4.45 20.20
CA ALA A 73 -6.48 -5.87 19.89
C ALA A 73 -6.42 -6.12 18.38
N TRP A 74 -7.07 -5.29 17.57
CA TRP A 74 -6.97 -5.38 16.11
C TRP A 74 -5.55 -5.07 15.63
N ALA A 75 -4.91 -4.02 16.15
CA ALA A 75 -3.53 -3.70 15.74
C ALA A 75 -2.52 -4.73 16.30
N PHE A 76 -2.49 -4.95 17.61
CA PHE A 76 -1.49 -5.83 18.23
C PHE A 76 -1.69 -7.31 17.87
N GLY A 77 -2.96 -7.77 17.89
CA GLY A 77 -3.27 -9.17 17.56
C GLY A 77 -2.95 -9.48 16.09
N THR A 78 -3.23 -8.56 15.19
CA THR A 78 -2.89 -8.73 13.78
C THR A 78 -1.39 -8.74 13.57
N ASN A 79 -0.64 -7.79 14.19
CA ASN A 79 0.82 -7.75 14.09
C ASN A 79 1.50 -9.02 14.65
N ALA A 80 0.92 -9.63 15.69
CA ALA A 80 1.46 -10.90 16.24
C ALA A 80 1.32 -12.09 15.27
N ASN A 81 0.48 -11.97 14.25
CA ASN A 81 0.21 -13.02 13.26
C ASN A 81 0.66 -12.64 11.84
N LEU A 82 1.16 -11.42 11.65
CA LEU A 82 1.73 -10.97 10.38
C LEU A 82 3.20 -11.36 10.25
N PRO A 83 3.71 -11.54 9.02
CA PRO A 83 5.14 -11.61 8.78
C PRO A 83 5.80 -10.24 9.05
N ASP A 84 7.12 -10.24 9.33
CA ASP A 84 7.89 -9.05 9.72
C ASP A 84 7.90 -7.92 8.66
N ASP A 85 7.56 -8.24 7.42
CA ASP A 85 7.53 -7.31 6.29
C ASP A 85 6.16 -6.64 6.07
N ILE A 86 5.18 -6.90 6.96
CA ILE A 86 3.87 -6.21 7.00
C ILE A 86 3.55 -5.82 8.43
N SER A 87 3.07 -4.60 8.64
CA SER A 87 2.60 -4.14 9.95
C SER A 87 1.34 -3.31 9.89
N VAL A 88 0.53 -3.39 10.94
CA VAL A 88 -0.60 -2.51 11.23
C VAL A 88 -0.12 -1.38 12.13
N SER A 89 -0.15 -0.15 11.63
CA SER A 89 0.27 1.05 12.37
C SER A 89 -0.80 1.57 13.31
N TRP A 90 -2.07 1.42 12.93
CA TRP A 90 -3.23 1.84 13.70
C TRP A 90 -4.49 1.07 13.30
N ALA A 91 -5.45 1.02 14.21
CA ALA A 91 -6.79 0.49 13.99
C ALA A 91 -7.82 1.47 14.53
N LYS A 92 -8.96 1.63 13.85
CA LYS A 92 -10.05 2.51 14.26
C LYS A 92 -11.40 1.96 13.84
N VAL A 93 -12.37 2.00 14.73
CA VAL A 93 -13.77 1.77 14.37
C VAL A 93 -14.26 2.97 13.55
N VAL A 94 -14.93 2.71 12.45
CA VAL A 94 -15.42 3.73 11.52
C VAL A 94 -16.90 3.54 11.24
N ASP A 95 -17.54 4.58 10.71
CA ASP A 95 -18.94 4.56 10.34
C ASP A 95 -19.21 3.57 9.19
N ASP A 96 -20.44 3.09 9.11
CA ASP A 96 -20.83 2.12 8.08
C ASP A 96 -20.73 2.66 6.65
N GLU A 97 -20.78 3.98 6.47
CA GLU A 97 -20.59 4.64 5.18
C GLU A 97 -19.12 4.73 4.73
N PHE A 98 -18.17 4.55 5.66
CA PHE A 98 -16.75 4.60 5.32
C PHE A 98 -16.37 3.49 4.35
N HIS A 99 -15.66 3.86 3.29
CA HIS A 99 -15.07 2.91 2.34
C HIS A 99 -13.66 3.34 1.95
N ALA A 100 -12.64 2.56 2.30
CA ALA A 100 -11.23 2.92 2.12
C ALA A 100 -10.90 3.42 0.69
N ARG A 101 -11.50 2.82 -0.35
CA ARG A 101 -11.28 3.22 -1.74
C ARG A 101 -12.04 4.49 -2.13
N PHE A 102 -13.33 4.59 -1.73
CA PHE A 102 -14.22 5.67 -2.20
C PHE A 102 -14.17 6.90 -1.31
N SER A 103 -13.85 6.75 -0.02
CA SER A 103 -13.63 7.86 0.90
C SER A 103 -12.22 8.45 0.83
N ALA A 104 -11.32 7.86 0.01
CA ALA A 104 -9.97 8.38 -0.17
C ALA A 104 -10.00 9.70 -0.95
N THR A 105 -9.47 10.76 -0.36
CA THR A 105 -9.35 12.09 -0.97
C THR A 105 -8.07 12.26 -1.77
N ALA A 106 -7.02 11.49 -1.45
CA ALA A 106 -5.74 11.54 -2.15
C ALA A 106 -4.99 10.21 -2.06
N ARG A 107 -4.12 9.96 -3.02
CA ARG A 107 -3.10 8.91 -3.00
C ARG A 107 -1.77 9.55 -3.29
N ARG A 108 -0.79 9.35 -2.40
CA ARG A 108 0.54 9.93 -2.54
C ARG A 108 1.54 8.83 -2.84
N TYR A 109 2.29 9.03 -3.91
CA TYR A 109 3.38 8.14 -4.31
C TYR A 109 4.71 8.88 -4.24
N ARG A 110 5.77 8.16 -3.88
CA ARG A 110 7.15 8.66 -3.85
C ARG A 110 8.03 7.65 -4.56
N TYR A 111 8.75 8.11 -5.57
CA TYR A 111 9.81 7.35 -6.20
C TYR A 111 11.13 7.93 -5.73
N ILE A 112 11.87 7.18 -4.91
CA ILE A 112 13.07 7.69 -4.24
C ILE A 112 14.29 7.29 -5.05
N LEU A 113 15.04 8.29 -5.55
CA LEU A 113 16.29 8.13 -6.26
C LEU A 113 17.45 8.41 -5.31
N TYR A 114 18.37 7.46 -5.21
CA TYR A 114 19.66 7.64 -4.53
C TYR A 114 20.74 7.88 -5.57
N CYS A 115 21.08 9.17 -5.80
CA CYS A 115 22.08 9.57 -6.79
C CYS A 115 23.47 9.54 -6.16
N ASN A 116 24.26 8.54 -6.51
CA ASN A 116 25.63 8.38 -6.05
C ASN A 116 26.40 7.49 -7.02
N LYS A 117 27.72 7.72 -7.18
CA LYS A 117 28.60 6.86 -8.01
C LYS A 117 28.62 5.41 -7.50
N LEU A 118 28.55 5.22 -6.18
CA LEU A 118 28.55 3.91 -5.54
C LEU A 118 27.21 3.61 -4.91
N ARG A 119 26.78 2.35 -4.98
CA ARG A 119 25.55 1.87 -4.33
C ARG A 119 25.63 2.00 -2.80
N SER A 120 24.50 2.24 -2.16
CA SER A 120 24.40 2.11 -0.71
C SER A 120 24.32 0.63 -0.30
N ALA A 121 24.98 0.30 0.80
CA ALA A 121 24.82 -1.02 1.45
C ALA A 121 23.77 -1.00 2.57
N ILE A 122 23.45 0.20 3.10
CA ILE A 122 22.56 0.36 4.26
C ILE A 122 21.11 0.61 3.79
N LEU A 123 20.93 1.21 2.60
CA LEU A 123 19.62 1.55 2.04
C LEU A 123 19.32 0.72 0.78
N PRO A 124 19.31 -0.63 0.85
CA PRO A 124 19.13 -1.46 -0.36
C PRO A 124 17.66 -1.52 -0.80
N GLU A 125 16.74 -1.17 0.06
CA GLU A 125 15.30 -1.32 -0.14
C GLU A 125 14.57 0.04 -0.10
N GLY A 126 13.52 0.16 -0.88
CA GLY A 126 12.70 1.38 -0.96
C GLY A 126 13.35 2.54 -1.72
N ILE A 127 14.55 2.36 -2.31
CA ILE A 127 15.23 3.36 -3.12
C ILE A 127 15.73 2.77 -4.44
N THR A 128 15.81 3.60 -5.46
CA THR A 128 16.44 3.26 -6.75
C THR A 128 17.81 3.94 -6.83
N HIS A 129 18.85 3.13 -6.99
CA HIS A 129 20.21 3.67 -7.20
C HIS A 129 20.35 4.22 -8.60
N CYS A 130 20.79 5.48 -8.71
CA CYS A 130 21.12 6.15 -9.94
C CYS A 130 22.59 6.63 -9.87
N HIS A 131 23.42 6.16 -10.79
CA HIS A 131 24.83 6.56 -10.87
C HIS A 131 25.06 7.83 -11.68
N LEU A 132 24.01 8.37 -12.31
CA LEU A 132 24.05 9.62 -13.07
C LEU A 132 23.78 10.81 -12.14
N GLU A 133 24.41 11.93 -12.44
CA GLU A 133 24.03 13.20 -11.85
C GLU A 133 22.71 13.67 -12.47
N LEU A 134 21.69 13.89 -11.62
CA LEU A 134 20.39 14.38 -12.03
C LEU A 134 20.26 15.87 -11.69
N ASP A 135 19.68 16.63 -12.61
CA ASP A 135 19.33 18.03 -12.37
C ASP A 135 17.92 18.12 -11.76
N GLU A 136 17.88 18.19 -10.44
CA GLU A 136 16.63 18.25 -9.67
C GLU A 136 15.74 19.44 -10.07
N LYS A 137 16.36 20.58 -10.44
CA LYS A 137 15.64 21.78 -10.87
C LYS A 137 14.92 21.55 -12.20
N LYS A 138 15.61 20.93 -13.17
CA LYS A 138 14.99 20.57 -14.44
C LYS A 138 13.92 19.50 -14.27
N MET A 139 14.16 18.51 -13.40
CA MET A 139 13.15 17.50 -13.08
C MET A 139 11.90 18.13 -12.45
N HIS A 140 12.09 19.07 -11.51
CA HIS A 140 10.97 19.80 -10.91
C HIS A 140 10.20 20.63 -11.94
N GLN A 141 10.91 21.34 -12.82
CA GLN A 141 10.29 22.11 -13.91
C GLN A 141 9.50 21.22 -14.87
N ALA A 142 10.07 20.09 -15.27
CA ALA A 142 9.39 19.11 -16.12
C ALA A 142 8.14 18.54 -15.41
N GLY A 143 8.22 18.27 -14.11
CA GLY A 143 7.09 17.79 -13.31
C GLY A 143 5.91 18.75 -13.26
N GLN A 144 6.13 20.07 -13.46
CA GLN A 144 5.02 21.05 -13.49
C GLN A 144 4.05 20.82 -14.65
N PHE A 145 4.53 20.24 -15.76
CA PHE A 145 3.67 19.90 -16.91
C PHE A 145 2.68 18.76 -16.62
N LEU A 146 2.92 18.00 -15.55
CA LEU A 146 2.06 16.89 -15.13
C LEU A 146 1.00 17.29 -14.10
N LEU A 147 0.98 18.56 -13.67
CA LEU A 147 0.02 19.03 -12.68
C LEU A 147 -1.36 19.27 -13.32
N GLY A 148 -2.40 19.06 -12.51
CA GLY A 148 -3.79 19.22 -12.94
C GLY A 148 -4.39 17.94 -13.51
N GLU A 149 -5.54 18.08 -14.13
CA GLU A 149 -6.25 16.97 -14.78
C GLU A 149 -5.71 16.79 -16.21
N ASN A 150 -5.00 15.69 -16.44
CA ASN A 150 -4.37 15.37 -17.72
C ASN A 150 -4.69 13.92 -18.12
N ASP A 151 -4.67 13.66 -19.43
CA ASP A 151 -4.75 12.30 -19.95
C ASP A 151 -3.39 11.59 -19.83
N PHE A 152 -3.29 10.63 -18.92
CA PHE A 152 -2.11 9.81 -18.68
C PHE A 152 -2.16 8.44 -19.41
N SER A 153 -3.02 8.26 -20.40
CA SER A 153 -3.17 6.99 -21.14
C SER A 153 -1.86 6.46 -21.69
N SER A 154 -0.96 7.35 -22.15
CA SER A 154 0.37 6.96 -22.65
C SER A 154 1.32 6.40 -21.58
N PHE A 155 1.03 6.63 -20.30
CA PHE A 155 1.82 6.11 -19.17
C PHE A 155 1.22 4.84 -18.57
N ARG A 156 0.08 4.37 -19.08
CA ARG A 156 -0.61 3.19 -18.54
C ARG A 156 0.09 1.91 -18.98
N ALA A 157 0.20 0.96 -18.07
CA ALA A 157 0.58 -0.41 -18.43
C ALA A 157 -0.49 -1.05 -19.33
N ALA A 158 -0.08 -1.92 -20.25
CA ALA A 158 -0.98 -2.59 -21.19
C ALA A 158 -2.14 -3.38 -20.54
N GLN A 159 -1.96 -3.81 -19.30
CA GLN A 159 -2.96 -4.56 -18.53
C GLN A 159 -3.72 -3.70 -17.49
N CYS A 160 -3.60 -2.38 -17.55
CA CYS A 160 -4.28 -1.49 -16.62
C CYS A 160 -5.80 -1.57 -16.77
N GLN A 161 -6.50 -1.89 -15.67
CA GLN A 161 -7.97 -2.02 -15.61
C GLN A 161 -8.67 -0.72 -15.14
N SER A 162 -7.98 0.43 -15.15
CA SER A 162 -8.62 1.70 -14.82
C SER A 162 -9.62 2.10 -15.90
N ASN A 163 -10.80 2.56 -15.50
CA ASN A 163 -11.84 3.05 -16.40
C ASN A 163 -11.65 4.53 -16.79
N THR A 164 -10.70 5.21 -16.17
CA THR A 164 -10.37 6.63 -16.43
C THR A 164 -8.93 6.75 -16.92
N PRO A 165 -8.64 7.74 -17.78
CA PRO A 165 -7.29 8.02 -18.27
C PRO A 165 -6.29 8.30 -17.15
#